data_a6c436592c99631ae4aa4fd2598e4caf
#
_entry.id   a6c436592c99631ae4aa4fd2598e4caf
#
_cell.length_a   1.000
_cell.length_b   1.000
_cell.length_c   1.000
_cell.angle_alpha   90.00
_cell.angle_beta   90.00
_cell.angle_gamma   90.00
#
_symmetry.space_group_name_H-M   'P 1'
#
loop_
_entity.id
_entity.type
_entity.pdbx_description
1 polymer ?
#
loop_
_entity_poly.entity_id
_entity_poly.type
_entity_poly.pdbx_seq_one_letter_code
_entity_poly.pdbx_strand_id
1 'polypeptide(L)'
;MIQKVKHFYYSNIGRGNPMILCYDYIKTTSESMKHKPEYQVVGEMLDKLKKLVQKDLCTVNDQGQKTPHVALMTSVQSNRSGITNNRRSDSLVEDESIVSMSDRITQFSSHLFSLRQKTMDELAEEEGFGTHKLTCFKYRHLGDNVHRAIQPVRTEDGELKRNFINLNFDNFMITECGDFNDFVESTTSATLNQSSPTAELDLL
;
A
#
# COMPACT_ATOMS: atom_id res chain seq x y z
N MET A 1 9.08 1.71 24.27
CA MET A 1 7.87 1.74 23.41
C MET A 1 6.87 0.64 23.81
N ILE A 2 7.16 -0.64 23.64
CA ILE A 2 6.21 -1.76 23.85
C ILE A 2 5.51 -1.72 25.22
N GLN A 3 6.23 -1.49 26.30
CA GLN A 3 5.62 -1.40 27.64
C GLN A 3 4.64 -0.22 27.77
N LYS A 4 4.94 0.92 27.13
CA LYS A 4 4.03 2.06 27.11
C LYS A 4 2.73 1.73 26.36
N VAL A 5 2.81 1.03 25.22
CA VAL A 5 1.63 0.58 24.46
C VAL A 5 0.79 -0.40 25.28
N LYS A 6 1.41 -1.38 25.94
CA LYS A 6 0.71 -2.32 26.82
C LYS A 6 -0.01 -1.58 27.95
N HIS A 7 0.70 -0.70 28.63
CA HIS A 7 0.11 0.09 29.71
C HIS A 7 -1.09 0.90 29.22
N PHE A 8 -0.92 1.63 28.12
CA PHE A 8 -2.00 2.41 27.53
C PHE A 8 -3.22 1.55 27.18
N TYR A 9 -2.99 0.41 26.51
CA TYR A 9 -4.08 -0.49 26.12
C TYR A 9 -4.87 -1.00 27.33
N TYR A 10 -4.19 -1.52 28.34
CA TYR A 10 -4.86 -2.07 29.49
C TYR A 10 -5.51 -1.02 30.41
N SER A 11 -4.95 0.18 30.48
CA SER A 11 -5.45 1.23 31.37
C SER A 11 -6.54 2.10 30.75
N ASN A 12 -6.52 2.29 29.41
CA ASN A 12 -7.42 3.25 28.76
C ASN A 12 -8.40 2.61 27.78
N ILE A 13 -8.00 1.53 27.11
CA ILE A 13 -8.86 0.84 26.14
C ILE A 13 -9.60 -0.31 26.77
N GLY A 14 -8.92 -1.08 27.61
CA GLY A 14 -9.44 -2.28 28.25
C GLY A 14 -9.24 -3.54 27.43
N ARG A 15 -9.08 -4.66 28.14
CA ARG A 15 -8.81 -5.96 27.52
C ARG A 15 -10.00 -6.42 26.68
N GLY A 16 -9.73 -6.84 25.44
CA GLY A 16 -10.75 -7.34 24.52
C GLY A 16 -11.39 -6.27 23.63
N ASN A 17 -11.11 -5.00 23.87
CA ASN A 17 -11.61 -3.93 23.02
C ASN A 17 -10.70 -3.72 21.81
N PRO A 18 -11.26 -3.38 20.64
CA PRO A 18 -10.47 -3.15 19.43
C PRO A 18 -9.64 -1.86 19.51
N MET A 19 -8.43 -1.90 18.95
CA MET A 19 -7.54 -0.75 18.84
C MET A 19 -6.77 -0.81 17.52
N ILE A 20 -6.55 0.34 16.90
CA ILE A 20 -5.57 0.51 15.81
C ILE A 20 -4.34 1.19 16.39
N LEU A 21 -3.20 0.51 16.31
CA LEU A 21 -1.90 1.06 16.67
C LEU A 21 -1.19 1.56 15.44
N CYS A 22 -1.16 2.88 15.25
CA CYS A 22 -0.38 3.52 14.19
C CYS A 22 1.05 3.77 14.69
N TYR A 23 2.02 3.18 14.00
CA TYR A 23 3.45 3.37 14.30
C TYR A 23 4.14 4.02 13.10
N ASP A 24 4.41 5.29 13.20
CA ASP A 24 5.06 6.10 12.17
C ASP A 24 6.51 6.34 12.56
N TYR A 25 7.37 5.76 11.85
CA TYR A 25 7.48 4.63 10.93
C TYR A 25 8.63 3.72 11.41
N ILE A 26 8.78 2.53 10.82
CA ILE A 26 9.88 1.62 11.16
C ILE A 26 11.18 2.22 10.63
N LYS A 27 12.06 2.58 11.55
CA LYS A 27 13.36 3.20 11.27
C LYS A 27 14.41 2.66 12.22
N THR A 28 15.61 2.51 11.70
CA THR A 28 16.78 2.17 12.49
C THR A 28 17.43 3.42 13.05
N THR A 29 18.06 3.30 14.19
CA THR A 29 18.87 4.36 14.80
C THR A 29 20.34 3.95 14.79
N SER A 30 21.26 4.91 14.75
CA SER A 30 22.70 4.65 14.82
C SER A 30 23.08 3.80 16.04
N GLU A 31 22.35 3.96 17.14
CA GLU A 31 22.55 3.21 18.36
C GLU A 31 22.12 1.74 18.22
N SER A 32 21.00 1.47 17.54
CA SER A 32 20.51 0.11 17.29
C SER A 32 21.38 -0.64 16.28
N MET A 33 22.10 0.08 15.41
CA MET A 33 22.96 -0.48 14.36
C MET A 33 24.41 -0.73 14.80
N LYS A 34 24.82 -0.36 16.02
CA LYS A 34 26.22 -0.47 16.50
C LYS A 34 26.84 -1.86 16.35
N HIS A 35 26.05 -2.92 16.37
CA HIS A 35 26.52 -4.31 16.35
C HIS A 35 25.72 -5.23 15.40
N LYS A 36 24.77 -4.68 14.63
CA LYS A 36 23.88 -5.47 13.77
C LYS A 36 23.60 -4.76 12.46
N PRO A 37 23.51 -5.48 11.36
CA PRO A 37 23.06 -4.92 10.09
C PRO A 37 21.60 -4.46 10.18
N GLU A 38 21.25 -3.46 9.39
CA GLU A 38 19.95 -2.78 9.41
C GLU A 38 18.76 -3.75 9.27
N TYR A 39 18.83 -4.67 8.31
CA TYR A 39 17.77 -5.65 8.06
C TYR A 39 17.48 -6.54 9.29
N GLN A 40 18.51 -6.83 10.08
CA GLN A 40 18.37 -7.62 11.31
C GLN A 40 17.67 -6.82 12.42
N VAL A 41 18.03 -5.55 12.57
CA VAL A 41 17.42 -4.64 13.55
C VAL A 41 15.95 -4.43 13.23
N VAL A 42 15.62 -4.19 11.98
CA VAL A 42 14.23 -4.07 11.48
C VAL A 42 13.46 -5.37 11.73
N GLY A 43 14.07 -6.51 11.41
CA GLY A 43 13.46 -7.82 11.63
C GLY A 43 13.13 -8.08 13.10
N GLU A 44 14.05 -7.80 14.03
CA GLU A 44 13.82 -7.95 15.47
C GLU A 44 12.73 -7.00 15.99
N MET A 45 12.64 -5.79 15.44
CA MET A 45 11.59 -4.86 15.80
C MET A 45 10.22 -5.34 15.34
N LEU A 46 10.13 -5.86 14.12
CA LEU A 46 8.90 -6.47 13.60
C LEU A 46 8.47 -7.68 14.41
N ASP A 47 9.40 -8.55 14.81
CA ASP A 47 9.12 -9.69 15.69
C ASP A 47 8.51 -9.24 17.04
N LYS A 48 9.06 -8.18 17.61
CA LYS A 48 8.53 -7.60 18.88
C LYS A 48 7.15 -7.01 18.69
N LEU A 49 6.91 -6.29 17.62
CA LEU A 49 5.60 -5.70 17.29
C LEU A 49 4.56 -6.78 17.01
N LYS A 50 4.93 -7.81 16.25
CA LYS A 50 4.04 -8.95 15.97
C LYS A 50 3.68 -9.71 17.23
N LYS A 51 4.67 -9.96 18.10
CA LYS A 51 4.43 -10.58 19.41
C LYS A 51 3.49 -9.75 20.27
N LEU A 52 3.68 -8.42 20.30
CA LEU A 52 2.82 -7.50 21.01
C LEU A 52 1.36 -7.65 20.57
N VAL A 53 1.11 -7.53 19.27
CA VAL A 53 -0.26 -7.54 18.70
C VAL A 53 -0.91 -8.92 18.80
N GLN A 54 -0.20 -10.00 18.46
CA GLN A 54 -0.78 -11.35 18.34
C GLN A 54 -0.74 -12.17 19.63
N LYS A 55 0.10 -11.81 20.59
CA LYS A 55 0.26 -12.60 21.83
C LYS A 55 -0.02 -11.83 23.09
N ASP A 56 0.46 -10.58 23.16
CA ASP A 56 0.40 -9.84 24.41
C ASP A 56 -0.92 -9.06 24.56
N LEU A 57 -1.45 -8.51 23.47
CA LEU A 57 -2.69 -7.72 23.42
C LEU A 57 -3.86 -8.53 22.87
N CYS A 58 -4.00 -9.75 23.28
CA CYS A 58 -5.08 -10.65 22.88
C CYS A 58 -5.87 -11.14 24.09
N THR A 59 -7.08 -11.62 23.86
CA THR A 59 -7.81 -12.46 24.83
C THR A 59 -7.53 -13.93 24.55
N VAL A 60 -7.69 -14.74 25.59
CA VAL A 60 -7.57 -16.20 25.50
C VAL A 60 -8.89 -16.79 25.98
N ASN A 61 -9.53 -17.63 25.19
CA ASN A 61 -10.73 -18.35 25.60
C ASN A 61 -10.38 -19.58 26.46
N ASP A 62 -11.39 -20.25 26.97
CA ASP A 62 -11.23 -21.45 27.83
C ASP A 62 -10.54 -22.62 27.12
N GLN A 63 -10.55 -22.62 25.79
CA GLN A 63 -9.87 -23.61 24.94
C GLN A 63 -8.42 -23.23 24.59
N GLY A 64 -7.90 -22.12 25.17
CA GLY A 64 -6.55 -21.62 24.91
C GLY A 64 -6.36 -20.90 23.55
N GLN A 65 -7.44 -20.67 22.81
CA GLN A 65 -7.37 -19.94 21.55
C GLN A 65 -7.21 -18.43 21.81
N LYS A 66 -6.33 -17.81 21.02
CA LYS A 66 -6.02 -16.38 21.14
C LYS A 66 -6.76 -15.58 20.08
N THR A 67 -7.46 -14.55 20.54
CA THR A 67 -8.12 -13.57 19.68
C THR A 67 -7.40 -12.24 19.79
N PRO A 68 -6.68 -11.79 18.74
CA PRO A 68 -6.07 -10.46 18.69
C PRO A 68 -7.14 -9.38 18.54
N HIS A 69 -6.97 -8.27 19.26
CA HIS A 69 -7.88 -7.13 19.24
C HIS A 69 -7.20 -5.86 18.72
N VAL A 70 -5.91 -5.91 18.46
CA VAL A 70 -5.13 -4.76 18.02
C VAL A 70 -4.63 -4.98 16.59
N ALA A 71 -4.98 -4.08 15.69
CA ALA A 71 -4.39 -3.98 14.37
C ALA A 71 -3.17 -3.04 14.42
N LEU A 72 -2.06 -3.45 13.81
CA LEU A 72 -0.87 -2.61 13.65
C LEU A 72 -0.83 -2.05 12.24
N MET A 73 -0.79 -0.75 12.11
CA MET A 73 -0.53 -0.03 10.88
C MET A 73 0.82 0.67 11.00
N THR A 74 1.72 0.45 10.04
CA THR A 74 3.04 1.09 10.02
C THR A 74 3.51 1.28 8.61
N SER A 75 4.48 2.17 8.43
CA SER A 75 5.15 2.41 7.16
C SER A 75 6.65 2.13 7.25
N VAL A 76 7.25 1.89 6.12
CA VAL A 76 8.70 1.81 5.94
C VAL A 76 9.08 2.64 4.73
N GLN A 77 10.25 3.22 4.77
CA GLN A 77 10.77 3.96 3.64
C GLN A 77 11.25 2.97 2.56
N SER A 78 10.88 3.20 1.31
CA SER A 78 11.42 2.42 0.20
C SER A 78 12.92 2.68 0.05
N ASN A 79 13.62 1.73 -0.54
CA ASN A 79 15.05 1.80 -0.82
C ASN A 79 15.36 2.95 -1.82
N ARG A 80 16.52 3.60 -1.65
CA ARG A 80 16.99 4.68 -2.53
C ARG A 80 17.15 4.26 -3.99
N SER A 81 17.49 3.01 -4.27
CA SER A 81 17.58 2.49 -5.63
C SER A 81 16.21 2.45 -6.32
N GLY A 82 15.14 2.16 -5.59
CA GLY A 82 13.77 2.31 -6.09
C GLY A 82 13.42 3.75 -6.49
N ILE A 83 13.89 4.74 -5.72
CA ILE A 83 13.64 6.16 -6.02
C ILE A 83 14.40 6.64 -7.26
N THR A 84 15.61 6.13 -7.50
CA THR A 84 16.45 6.56 -8.62
C THR A 84 15.97 5.97 -9.95
N ASN A 85 15.43 4.77 -9.92
CA ASN A 85 14.87 4.08 -11.09
C ASN A 85 13.45 4.58 -11.44
N ASN A 86 12.75 5.19 -10.49
CA ASN A 86 11.37 5.65 -10.64
C ASN A 86 11.22 7.01 -11.34
N ARG A 87 12.16 7.40 -12.19
CA ARG A 87 12.04 8.64 -13.00
C ARG A 87 11.29 8.43 -14.30
N ARG A 88 11.13 7.18 -14.75
CA ARG A 88 10.39 6.80 -15.95
C ARG A 88 9.47 5.63 -15.63
N SER A 89 8.29 5.62 -16.24
CA SER A 89 7.29 4.57 -16.04
C SER A 89 7.80 3.17 -16.41
N ASP A 90 8.60 3.06 -17.46
CA ASP A 90 9.14 1.79 -17.98
C ASP A 90 10.18 1.14 -17.06
N SER A 91 10.74 1.88 -16.11
CA SER A 91 11.76 1.37 -15.17
C SER A 91 11.20 1.16 -13.76
N LEU A 92 9.90 1.35 -13.57
CA LEU A 92 9.23 1.16 -12.29
C LEU A 92 9.19 -0.31 -11.90
N VAL A 93 9.83 -0.65 -10.79
CA VAL A 93 9.70 -1.96 -10.16
C VAL A 93 8.55 -1.86 -9.15
N GLU A 94 7.36 -2.31 -9.57
CA GLU A 94 6.17 -2.34 -8.71
C GLU A 94 5.94 -3.75 -8.16
N ASP A 95 6.87 -4.25 -7.35
CA ASP A 95 6.74 -5.56 -6.70
C ASP A 95 7.22 -5.52 -5.23
N GLU A 96 7.14 -6.66 -4.57
CA GLU A 96 7.55 -6.80 -3.18
C GLU A 96 9.03 -6.49 -2.93
N SER A 97 9.88 -6.45 -3.98
CA SER A 97 11.32 -6.16 -3.88
C SER A 97 11.63 -4.70 -3.52
N ILE A 98 10.66 -3.79 -3.71
CA ILE A 98 10.75 -2.40 -3.26
C ILE A 98 10.96 -2.34 -1.74
N VAL A 99 10.47 -3.33 -1.00
CA VAL A 99 10.61 -3.45 0.45
C VAL A 99 11.88 -4.22 0.80
N SER A 100 13.03 -3.78 0.27
CA SER A 100 14.31 -4.49 0.42
C SER A 100 14.92 -4.43 1.82
N MET A 101 14.34 -3.66 2.76
CA MET A 101 14.91 -3.53 4.10
C MET A 101 14.85 -4.81 4.93
N SER A 102 13.87 -5.67 4.71
CA SER A 102 13.80 -6.98 5.36
C SER A 102 12.69 -7.84 4.74
N ASP A 103 13.02 -9.06 4.33
CA ASP A 103 12.04 -10.08 3.92
C ASP A 103 10.96 -10.33 4.97
N ARG A 104 11.25 -10.02 6.23
CA ARG A 104 10.29 -10.16 7.33
C ARG A 104 9.13 -9.18 7.22
N ILE A 105 9.32 -7.99 6.61
CA ILE A 105 8.22 -7.06 6.37
C ILE A 105 7.18 -7.75 5.49
N THR A 106 7.62 -8.31 4.37
CA THR A 106 6.75 -9.06 3.47
C THR A 106 6.18 -10.31 4.13
N GLN A 107 6.98 -11.06 4.88
CA GLN A 107 6.51 -12.28 5.55
C GLN A 107 5.48 -12.01 6.65
N PHE A 108 5.62 -10.93 7.41
CA PHE A 108 4.79 -10.64 8.59
C PHE A 108 3.58 -9.80 8.29
N SER A 109 3.60 -8.98 7.26
CA SER A 109 2.45 -8.16 6.87
C SER A 109 1.28 -9.05 6.42
N SER A 110 0.08 -8.70 6.88
CA SER A 110 -1.16 -9.25 6.33
C SER A 110 -1.58 -8.52 5.07
N HIS A 111 -1.29 -7.23 5.03
CA HIS A 111 -1.53 -6.34 3.90
C HIS A 111 -0.25 -5.54 3.66
N LEU A 112 0.15 -5.39 2.41
CA LEU A 112 1.31 -4.61 2.01
C LEU A 112 0.92 -3.70 0.85
N PHE A 113 1.05 -2.41 1.08
CA PHE A 113 0.74 -1.38 0.08
C PHE A 113 1.99 -0.57 -0.23
N SER A 114 2.08 -0.10 -1.46
CA SER A 114 3.00 0.96 -1.87
C SER A 114 2.21 2.23 -2.14
N LEU A 115 2.62 3.32 -1.53
CA LEU A 115 2.13 4.66 -1.86
C LEU A 115 3.30 5.43 -2.47
N ARG A 116 3.14 5.88 -3.70
CA ARG A 116 4.17 6.63 -4.42
C ARG A 116 3.61 7.80 -5.19
N GLN A 117 4.44 8.78 -5.42
CA GLN A 117 4.16 9.83 -6.39
C GLN A 117 4.23 9.25 -7.81
N LYS A 118 3.37 9.73 -8.69
CA LYS A 118 3.43 9.42 -10.13
C LYS A 118 4.71 9.98 -10.76
N THR A 119 5.22 9.30 -11.77
CA THR A 119 6.29 9.82 -12.62
C THR A 119 5.78 10.97 -13.49
N MET A 120 6.67 11.72 -14.12
CA MET A 120 6.27 12.79 -15.02
C MET A 120 5.51 12.28 -16.23
N ASP A 121 5.90 11.11 -16.74
CA ASP A 121 5.23 10.44 -17.86
C ASP A 121 3.81 10.05 -17.46
N GLU A 122 3.64 9.41 -16.30
CA GLU A 122 2.31 9.05 -15.78
C GLU A 122 1.43 10.27 -15.50
N LEU A 123 2.01 11.39 -15.05
CA LEU A 123 1.24 12.62 -14.84
C LEU A 123 0.75 13.22 -16.16
N ALA A 124 1.53 13.07 -17.24
CA ALA A 124 1.16 13.54 -18.57
C ALA A 124 0.14 12.63 -19.26
N GLU A 125 0.28 11.31 -19.09
CA GLU A 125 -0.62 10.32 -19.71
C GLU A 125 -1.95 10.18 -18.97
N GLU A 126 -1.93 10.35 -17.64
CA GLU A 126 -3.07 10.15 -16.76
C GLU A 126 -3.58 11.48 -16.20
N GLU A 127 -3.80 12.46 -17.10
CA GLU A 127 -4.32 13.78 -16.72
C GLU A 127 -5.70 13.64 -16.03
N GLY A 128 -5.86 14.31 -14.89
CA GLY A 128 -7.08 14.25 -14.09
C GLY A 128 -7.16 13.09 -13.08
N PHE A 129 -6.26 12.12 -13.14
CA PHE A 129 -6.22 10.98 -12.22
C PHE A 129 -5.29 11.15 -11.02
N GLY A 130 -5.15 12.39 -10.54
CA GLY A 130 -4.40 12.71 -9.32
C GLY A 130 -2.89 12.57 -9.46
N THR A 131 -2.18 12.69 -8.33
CA THR A 131 -0.72 12.85 -8.27
C THR A 131 0.02 11.61 -7.75
N HIS A 132 -0.69 10.68 -7.14
CA HIS A 132 -0.12 9.50 -6.48
C HIS A 132 -0.83 8.21 -6.88
N LYS A 133 -0.13 7.10 -6.71
CA LYS A 133 -0.67 5.74 -6.85
C LYS A 133 -0.53 4.96 -5.56
N LEU A 134 -1.59 4.28 -5.17
CA LEU A 134 -1.61 3.29 -4.10
C LEU A 134 -1.79 1.90 -4.72
N THR A 135 -0.77 1.06 -4.61
CA THR A 135 -0.77 -0.30 -5.15
C THR A 135 -0.72 -1.31 -4.01
N CYS A 136 -1.53 -2.36 -4.09
CA CYS A 136 -1.49 -3.46 -3.13
C CYS A 136 -0.61 -4.59 -3.65
N PHE A 137 0.46 -4.92 -2.92
CA PHE A 137 1.37 -6.01 -3.27
C PHE A 137 1.01 -7.33 -2.60
N LYS A 138 0.40 -7.26 -1.42
CA LYS A 138 0.05 -8.44 -0.65
C LYS A 138 -1.23 -8.25 0.12
N TYR A 139 -2.03 -9.28 0.05
CA TYR A 139 -3.28 -9.37 0.78
C TYR A 139 -3.46 -10.79 1.29
N ARG A 140 -3.39 -10.97 2.61
CA ARG A 140 -3.72 -12.25 3.25
C ARG A 140 -5.16 -12.21 3.75
N HIS A 141 -5.83 -13.33 3.73
CA HIS A 141 -7.16 -13.49 4.32
C HIS A 141 -8.30 -12.73 3.63
N LEU A 142 -8.08 -12.24 2.42
CA LEU A 142 -9.21 -11.94 1.58
C LEU A 142 -9.74 -13.24 1.01
N GLY A 143 -10.98 -13.53 1.33
CA GLY A 143 -11.78 -14.42 0.51
C GLY A 143 -11.94 -13.83 -0.89
N ASP A 144 -12.80 -14.41 -1.69
CA ASP A 144 -13.05 -13.97 -3.04
C ASP A 144 -13.44 -12.48 -3.04
N ASN A 145 -12.50 -11.69 -3.52
CA ASN A 145 -12.62 -10.34 -4.02
C ASN A 145 -13.55 -9.35 -3.33
N VAL A 146 -13.03 -8.61 -2.39
CA VAL A 146 -13.79 -7.54 -1.73
C VAL A 146 -13.66 -6.18 -2.45
N HIS A 147 -12.57 -5.91 -3.18
CA HIS A 147 -12.35 -4.63 -3.85
C HIS A 147 -11.70 -4.80 -5.23
N ARG A 148 -12.29 -4.19 -6.25
CA ARG A 148 -11.77 -4.13 -7.63
C ARG A 148 -10.31 -3.67 -7.68
N ALA A 149 -9.95 -2.69 -6.86
CA ALA A 149 -8.61 -2.09 -6.81
C ALA A 149 -7.48 -3.04 -6.37
N ILE A 150 -7.78 -4.27 -5.96
CA ILE A 150 -6.78 -5.21 -5.43
C ILE A 150 -6.48 -6.33 -6.41
N GLN A 151 -7.41 -6.66 -7.28
CA GLN A 151 -7.22 -7.74 -8.25
C GLN A 151 -6.43 -7.28 -9.46
N PRO A 152 -5.53 -8.14 -9.99
CA PRO A 152 -4.90 -7.88 -11.28
C PRO A 152 -5.97 -7.68 -12.35
N VAL A 153 -5.78 -6.70 -13.19
CA VAL A 153 -6.66 -6.39 -14.32
C VAL A 153 -6.08 -7.01 -15.57
N ARG A 154 -6.91 -7.60 -16.41
CA ARG A 154 -6.49 -8.08 -17.72
C ARG A 154 -6.73 -6.99 -18.75
N THR A 155 -5.67 -6.55 -19.41
CA THR A 155 -5.74 -5.58 -20.51
C THR A 155 -6.36 -6.23 -21.77
N GLU A 156 -6.73 -5.41 -22.76
CA GLU A 156 -7.27 -5.88 -24.04
C GLU A 156 -6.32 -6.84 -24.76
N ASP A 157 -5.01 -6.61 -24.64
CA ASP A 157 -3.96 -7.49 -25.18
C ASP A 157 -3.81 -8.81 -24.40
N GLY A 158 -4.59 -9.01 -23.35
CA GLY A 158 -4.57 -10.20 -22.51
C GLY A 158 -3.48 -10.21 -21.45
N GLU A 159 -2.68 -9.17 -21.31
CA GLU A 159 -1.68 -9.01 -20.27
C GLU A 159 -2.33 -8.78 -18.90
N LEU A 160 -1.72 -9.34 -17.83
CA LEU A 160 -2.16 -9.10 -16.46
C LEU A 160 -1.35 -7.93 -15.88
N LYS A 161 -2.04 -6.85 -15.54
CA LYS A 161 -1.46 -5.70 -14.84
C LYS A 161 -1.95 -5.61 -13.41
N ARG A 162 -1.11 -5.09 -12.52
CA ARG A 162 -1.54 -4.80 -11.15
C ARG A 162 -2.51 -3.65 -11.16
N ASN A 163 -3.59 -3.80 -10.40
CA ASN A 163 -4.51 -2.71 -10.18
C ASN A 163 -3.96 -1.75 -9.11
N PHE A 164 -4.36 -0.49 -9.19
CA PHE A 164 -3.97 0.57 -8.28
C PHE A 164 -5.13 1.55 -8.07
N ILE A 165 -5.04 2.32 -7.01
CA ILE A 165 -5.94 3.44 -6.75
C ILE A 165 -5.18 4.73 -7.02
N ASN A 166 -5.75 5.59 -7.84
CA ASN A 166 -5.25 6.93 -8.07
C ASN A 166 -5.68 7.85 -6.93
N LEU A 167 -4.74 8.61 -6.39
CA LEU A 167 -4.95 9.53 -5.29
C LEU A 167 -4.46 10.92 -5.66
N ASN A 168 -5.24 11.94 -5.32
CA ASN A 168 -4.79 13.32 -5.36
C ASN A 168 -4.47 13.80 -3.95
N PHE A 169 -3.28 14.40 -3.80
CA PHE A 169 -2.84 15.04 -2.57
C PHE A 169 -2.86 16.55 -2.75
N ASP A 170 -3.75 17.21 -2.05
CA ASP A 170 -3.86 18.66 -2.04
C ASP A 170 -4.11 19.16 -0.61
N ASN A 171 -3.26 20.10 -0.14
CA ASN A 171 -3.42 20.79 1.16
C ASN A 171 -3.75 19.84 2.33
N PHE A 172 -3.00 18.76 2.48
CA PHE A 172 -3.22 17.67 3.48
C PHE A 172 -4.51 16.88 3.31
N MET A 173 -5.26 17.11 2.23
CA MET A 173 -6.39 16.28 1.85
C MET A 173 -5.94 15.21 0.85
N ILE A 174 -6.52 14.03 1.02
CA ILE A 174 -6.30 12.90 0.10
C ILE A 174 -7.65 12.56 -0.49
N THR A 175 -7.74 12.59 -1.81
CA THR A 175 -8.96 12.27 -2.56
C THR A 175 -8.68 11.10 -3.50
N GLU A 176 -9.57 10.13 -3.54
CA GLU A 176 -9.54 9.04 -4.51
C GLU A 176 -9.99 9.56 -5.88
N CYS A 177 -9.23 9.21 -6.91
CA CYS A 177 -9.46 9.67 -8.29
C CYS A 177 -9.74 8.49 -9.25
N GLY A 178 -10.18 7.35 -8.72
CA GLY A 178 -10.48 6.16 -9.50
C GLY A 178 -9.34 5.14 -9.55
N ASP A 179 -9.64 3.99 -10.13
CA ASP A 179 -8.70 2.88 -10.29
C ASP A 179 -8.24 2.75 -11.76
N PHE A 180 -7.50 1.66 -12.05
CA PHE A 180 -7.02 1.37 -13.39
C PHE A 180 -8.16 1.23 -14.42
N ASN A 181 -9.29 0.63 -14.04
CA ASN A 181 -10.41 0.45 -14.97
C ASN A 181 -11.06 1.79 -15.33
N ASP A 182 -11.23 2.67 -14.34
CA ASP A 182 -11.78 4.02 -14.56
C ASP A 182 -10.90 4.81 -15.55
N PHE A 183 -9.57 4.66 -15.44
CA PHE A 183 -8.63 5.25 -16.38
C PHE A 183 -8.79 4.68 -17.79
N VAL A 184 -8.84 3.37 -17.94
CA VAL A 184 -8.99 2.71 -19.27
C VAL A 184 -10.33 3.09 -19.92
N GLU A 185 -11.43 3.08 -19.16
CA GLU A 185 -12.74 3.48 -19.66
C GLU A 185 -12.77 4.94 -20.15
N SER A 186 -12.10 5.85 -19.42
CA SER A 186 -12.00 7.26 -19.83
C SER A 186 -11.21 7.44 -21.12
N THR A 187 -10.11 6.71 -21.27
CA THR A 187 -9.23 6.79 -22.47
C THR A 187 -9.93 6.24 -23.69
N THR A 188 -10.64 5.13 -23.57
CA THR A 188 -11.42 4.52 -24.65
C THR A 188 -12.56 5.44 -25.11
N SER A 189 -13.25 6.06 -24.17
CA SER A 189 -14.33 7.01 -24.47
C SER A 189 -13.84 8.27 -25.19
N ALA A 190 -12.66 8.76 -24.81
CA ALA A 190 -12.04 9.92 -25.47
C ALA A 190 -11.64 9.61 -26.92
N THR A 191 -11.13 8.41 -27.19
CA THR A 191 -10.73 7.95 -28.52
C THR A 191 -11.95 7.79 -29.46
N LEU A 192 -13.05 7.25 -28.96
CA LEU A 192 -14.30 7.10 -29.72
C LEU A 192 -14.92 8.45 -30.13
N ASN A 193 -14.82 9.46 -29.25
CA ASN A 193 -15.33 10.79 -29.55
C ASN A 193 -14.49 11.57 -30.58
N GLN A 194 -13.20 11.23 -30.73
CA GLN A 194 -12.31 11.83 -31.74
C GLN A 194 -12.43 11.18 -33.13
N SER A 195 -12.98 9.98 -33.21
CA SER A 195 -13.10 9.22 -34.45
C SER A 195 -14.43 9.43 -35.19
N SER A 196 -15.29 10.34 -34.77
CA SER A 196 -16.49 10.72 -35.51
C SER A 196 -16.11 11.74 -36.58
N PRO A 197 -16.06 11.37 -37.88
CA PRO A 197 -15.81 12.34 -38.92
C PRO A 197 -17.06 13.24 -39.07
N THR A 198 -16.89 14.52 -38.87
CA THR A 198 -17.82 15.53 -39.39
C THR A 198 -17.86 15.42 -40.90
N ALA A 199 -18.79 14.63 -41.40
CA ALA A 199 -19.15 14.71 -42.82
C ALA A 199 -19.94 16.00 -43.00
N GLU A 200 -19.25 17.11 -43.26
CA GLU A 200 -19.85 18.25 -43.90
C GLU A 200 -20.21 17.82 -45.31
N LEU A 201 -21.47 17.58 -45.53
CA LEU A 201 -22.04 17.53 -46.86
C LEU A 201 -22.27 18.98 -47.31
N ASP A 202 -21.27 19.50 -48.05
CA ASP A 202 -21.53 20.61 -49.00
C ASP A 202 -22.46 20.12 -50.09
N LEU A 203 -23.70 20.54 -50.03
CA LEU A 203 -24.62 20.51 -51.17
C LEU A 203 -24.80 21.94 -51.68
N LEU A 204 -24.24 22.17 -52.88
CA LEU A 204 -24.62 23.19 -53.81
C LEU A 204 -26.08 23.06 -54.23
#